data_9f4ea2bb78d10778fe6409dd49de92bd
#
_entry.id   9f4ea2bb78d10778fe6409dd49de92bd
#
_cell.length_a   1.000
_cell.length_b   1.000
_cell.length_c   1.000
_cell.angle_alpha   90.00
_cell.angle_beta   90.00
_cell.angle_gamma   90.00
#
_symmetry.space_group_name_H-M   'P 1'
#
loop_
_entity.id
_entity.type
_entity.pdbx_description
1 polymer ?
#
loop_
_entity_poly.entity_id
_entity_poly.type
_entity_poly.pdbx_seq_one_letter_code
_entity_poly.pdbx_strand_id
1 'polypeptide(L)'
;MEKMQTKSLHTLTLSTVEVINKFNEAFNRHDVPAVMALMTEDCIFDNTYPPPDGERFEGQEAVRRFWEEFFRSSPDAVFTSEEMITLGDRCVIRWRYDWTNTDGSRGHVRGVDVLRVRNGKVAEKLAYVKG
;
A
#
# COMPACT_ATOMS: atom_id res chain seq x y z
N MET A 1 17.72 -31.14 16.10
CA MET A 1 17.40 -30.37 15.10
C MET A 1 16.85 -29.13 15.58
N GLU A 2 17.13 -28.19 14.92
CA GLU A 2 16.71 -27.03 15.29
C GLU A 2 15.39 -26.85 14.80
N LYS A 3 14.58 -26.55 15.58
CA LYS A 3 13.38 -26.36 15.16
C LYS A 3 13.17 -25.04 14.71
N MET A 4 12.57 -24.90 13.65
CA MET A 4 12.24 -23.63 13.16
C MET A 4 11.42 -22.93 14.16
N GLN A 5 11.84 -21.72 14.42
CA GLN A 5 11.05 -20.89 15.24
C GLN A 5 9.85 -20.49 14.44
N THR A 6 8.71 -20.88 14.82
CA THR A 6 7.48 -20.55 14.13
C THR A 6 6.72 -19.52 14.91
N LYS A 7 6.44 -18.38 14.33
CA LYS A 7 5.63 -17.38 14.97
C LYS A 7 4.20 -17.86 15.06
N SER A 8 3.54 -17.59 16.15
CA SER A 8 2.11 -17.84 16.23
C SER A 8 1.41 -16.92 15.26
N LEU A 9 0.18 -17.27 14.88
CA LEU A 9 -0.61 -16.44 14.00
C LEU A 9 -0.81 -15.05 14.60
N HIS A 10 -1.02 -14.99 15.93
CA HIS A 10 -1.20 -13.72 16.60
C HIS A 10 0.05 -12.85 16.49
N THR A 11 1.23 -13.41 16.74
CA THR A 11 2.48 -12.67 16.64
C THR A 11 2.72 -12.19 15.22
N LEU A 12 2.46 -13.04 14.23
CA LEU A 12 2.61 -12.66 12.84
C LEU A 12 1.65 -11.53 12.47
N THR A 13 0.41 -11.59 12.97
CA THR A 13 -0.58 -10.54 12.74
C THR A 13 -0.09 -9.21 13.29
N LEU A 14 0.42 -9.19 14.53
CA LEU A 14 0.92 -7.96 15.14
C LEU A 14 2.10 -7.39 14.36
N SER A 15 3.00 -8.26 13.91
CA SER A 15 4.15 -7.84 13.12
C SER A 15 3.71 -7.22 11.80
N THR A 16 2.71 -7.81 11.15
CA THR A 16 2.15 -7.29 9.90
C THR A 16 1.55 -5.91 10.12
N VAL A 17 0.76 -5.74 11.19
CA VAL A 17 0.15 -4.44 11.51
C VAL A 17 1.23 -3.37 11.65
N GLU A 18 2.33 -3.70 12.33
CA GLU A 18 3.40 -2.74 12.55
C GLU A 18 4.02 -2.28 11.23
N VAL A 19 4.29 -3.22 10.33
CA VAL A 19 4.87 -2.90 9.02
C VAL A 19 3.91 -2.02 8.21
N ILE A 20 2.63 -2.39 8.19
CA ILE A 20 1.64 -1.66 7.41
C ILE A 20 1.44 -0.24 7.94
N ASN A 21 1.45 -0.06 9.26
CA ASN A 21 1.33 1.28 9.83
C ASN A 21 2.49 2.16 9.41
N LYS A 22 3.72 1.64 9.44
CA LYS A 22 4.90 2.39 8.99
C LYS A 22 4.81 2.73 7.51
N PHE A 23 4.34 1.76 6.72
CA PHE A 23 4.20 1.94 5.28
C PHE A 23 3.18 3.06 4.99
N ASN A 24 2.04 3.04 5.66
CA ASN A 24 1.00 4.04 5.45
C ASN A 24 1.46 5.44 5.87
N GLU A 25 2.24 5.53 6.95
CA GLU A 25 2.78 6.81 7.39
C GLU A 25 3.72 7.40 6.34
N ALA A 26 4.63 6.56 5.82
CA ALA A 26 5.56 7.01 4.78
C ALA A 26 4.79 7.41 3.52
N PHE A 27 3.76 6.65 3.17
CA PHE A 27 2.96 6.91 1.99
C PHE A 27 2.25 8.26 2.11
N ASN A 28 1.66 8.56 3.27
CA ASN A 28 0.95 9.82 3.46
C ASN A 28 1.89 11.02 3.56
N ARG A 29 3.17 10.81 3.88
CA ARG A 29 4.16 11.87 3.80
C ARG A 29 4.66 12.06 2.37
N HIS A 30 4.24 11.22 1.43
CA HIS A 30 4.73 11.18 0.05
C HIS A 30 6.24 10.94 0.01
N ASP A 31 6.74 10.18 0.97
CA ASP A 31 8.17 9.91 1.12
C ASP A 31 8.50 8.63 0.36
N VAL A 32 8.74 8.76 -0.95
CA VAL A 32 8.95 7.60 -1.80
C VAL A 32 10.14 6.76 -1.36
N PRO A 33 11.29 7.33 -1.01
CA PRO A 33 12.39 6.49 -0.50
C PRO A 33 11.99 5.65 0.71
N ALA A 34 11.24 6.23 1.65
CA ALA A 34 10.79 5.49 2.83
C ALA A 34 9.78 4.41 2.47
N VAL A 35 8.85 4.70 1.55
CA VAL A 35 7.89 3.72 1.06
C VAL A 35 8.63 2.53 0.43
N MET A 36 9.59 2.81 -0.45
CA MET A 36 10.30 1.75 -1.16
C MET A 36 11.20 0.95 -0.23
N ALA A 37 11.76 1.57 0.81
CA ALA A 37 12.55 0.85 1.79
C ALA A 37 11.71 -0.18 2.56
N LEU A 38 10.40 0.01 2.60
CA LEU A 38 9.47 -0.91 3.27
C LEU A 38 8.85 -1.92 2.31
N MET A 39 9.30 -1.98 1.06
CA MET A 39 8.81 -2.96 0.09
C MET A 39 9.91 -3.94 -0.29
N THR A 40 9.52 -5.16 -0.66
CA THR A 40 10.48 -6.17 -1.07
C THR A 40 11.07 -5.85 -2.44
N GLU A 41 12.17 -6.53 -2.79
CA GLU A 41 12.80 -6.31 -4.09
C GLU A 41 11.86 -6.67 -5.24
N ASP A 42 11.08 -7.70 -5.06
CA ASP A 42 10.17 -8.22 -6.07
C ASP A 42 8.74 -7.77 -5.83
N CYS A 43 8.56 -6.63 -5.20
CA CYS A 43 7.23 -6.16 -4.82
C CYS A 43 6.31 -5.99 -6.02
N ILE A 44 5.02 -6.13 -5.75
CA ILE A 44 3.98 -6.00 -6.76
C ILE A 44 2.99 -4.93 -6.31
N PHE A 45 2.67 -4.03 -7.22
CA PHE A 45 1.63 -3.04 -7.00
C PHE A 45 0.65 -3.12 -8.16
N ASP A 46 -0.63 -3.42 -7.85
CA ASP A 46 -1.72 -3.32 -8.81
C ASP A 46 -2.43 -2.01 -8.58
N ASN A 47 -2.38 -1.13 -9.58
CA ASN A 47 -3.10 0.13 -9.55
C ASN A 47 -4.55 -0.10 -9.98
N THR A 48 -5.43 0.84 -9.63
CA THR A 48 -6.84 0.76 -10.01
C THR A 48 -7.10 1.31 -11.41
N TYR A 49 -6.18 2.09 -11.95
CA TYR A 49 -6.34 2.72 -13.25
C TYR A 49 -5.36 2.12 -14.24
N PRO A 50 -5.73 1.92 -15.50
CA PRO A 50 -7.03 2.23 -16.09
C PRO A 50 -8.04 1.10 -15.86
N PRO A 51 -9.35 1.44 -15.85
CA PRO A 51 -10.35 0.38 -15.73
C PRO A 51 -10.30 -0.52 -16.96
N PRO A 52 -10.75 -1.79 -16.87
CA PRO A 52 -11.40 -2.38 -15.68
C PRO A 52 -10.41 -2.97 -14.67
N ASP A 53 -9.20 -3.36 -15.07
CA ASP A 53 -8.33 -4.16 -14.21
C ASP A 53 -7.14 -3.40 -13.64
N GLY A 54 -6.88 -2.20 -14.14
CA GLY A 54 -5.71 -1.46 -13.69
C GLY A 54 -4.42 -1.96 -14.32
N GLU A 55 -3.33 -1.31 -13.95
CA GLU A 55 -2.01 -1.67 -14.44
C GLU A 55 -1.18 -2.23 -13.30
N ARG A 56 -0.41 -3.28 -13.59
CA ARG A 56 0.45 -3.91 -12.59
C ARG A 56 1.89 -3.46 -12.77
N PHE A 57 2.52 -3.10 -11.67
CA PHE A 57 3.93 -2.74 -11.63
C PHE A 57 4.66 -3.77 -10.78
N GLU A 58 5.81 -4.24 -11.25
CA GLU A 58 6.57 -5.27 -10.56
C GLU A 58 8.00 -4.82 -10.34
N GLY A 59 8.49 -4.99 -9.12
CA GLY A 59 9.86 -4.69 -8.75
C GLY A 59 10.06 -3.27 -8.28
N GLN A 60 11.18 -3.05 -7.61
CA GLN A 60 11.49 -1.78 -6.97
C GLN A 60 11.47 -0.60 -7.92
N GLU A 61 12.10 -0.75 -9.08
CA GLU A 61 12.26 0.39 -9.96
C GLU A 61 10.94 0.84 -10.57
N ALA A 62 10.14 -0.11 -11.06
CA ALA A 62 8.86 0.23 -11.68
C ALA A 62 7.90 0.85 -10.67
N VAL A 63 7.84 0.28 -9.47
CA VAL A 63 6.94 0.77 -8.43
C VAL A 63 7.36 2.15 -7.93
N ARG A 64 8.67 2.35 -7.73
CA ARG A 64 9.19 3.67 -7.32
C ARG A 64 8.84 4.73 -8.34
N ARG A 65 9.05 4.43 -9.62
CA ARG A 65 8.79 5.39 -10.69
C ARG A 65 7.34 5.80 -10.72
N PHE A 66 6.44 4.83 -10.49
CA PHE A 66 5.02 5.13 -10.44
C PHE A 66 4.69 6.09 -9.30
N TRP A 67 5.19 5.81 -8.08
CA TRP A 67 4.88 6.67 -6.93
C TRP A 67 5.48 8.05 -7.09
N GLU A 68 6.68 8.16 -7.65
CA GLU A 68 7.30 9.46 -7.89
C GLU A 68 6.42 10.32 -8.78
N GLU A 69 5.93 9.74 -9.85
CA GLU A 69 5.07 10.45 -10.78
C GLU A 69 3.72 10.79 -10.15
N PHE A 70 3.15 9.83 -9.43
CA PHE A 70 1.85 10.02 -8.80
C PHE A 70 1.88 11.17 -7.80
N PHE A 71 2.87 11.20 -6.93
CA PHE A 71 2.94 12.26 -5.93
C PHE A 71 3.33 13.61 -6.53
N ARG A 72 4.06 13.59 -7.62
CA ARG A 72 4.39 14.83 -8.31
C ARG A 72 3.15 15.44 -8.94
N SER A 73 2.29 14.63 -9.53
CA SER A 73 1.10 15.12 -10.20
C SER A 73 -0.08 15.33 -9.23
N SER A 74 0.00 14.79 -8.02
CA SER A 74 -1.07 14.90 -7.03
C SER A 74 -0.48 15.26 -5.67
N PRO A 75 0.09 16.48 -5.55
CA PRO A 75 0.80 16.85 -4.32
C PRO A 75 -0.10 16.96 -3.09
N ASP A 76 -1.41 17.10 -3.29
CA ASP A 76 -2.37 17.17 -2.20
C ASP A 76 -3.13 15.85 -2.01
N ALA A 77 -2.61 14.75 -2.55
CA ALA A 77 -3.24 13.44 -2.38
C ALA A 77 -3.23 13.03 -0.90
N VAL A 78 -4.39 12.63 -0.38
CA VAL A 78 -4.51 12.18 0.99
C VAL A 78 -5.27 10.86 1.01
N PHE A 79 -4.66 9.85 1.63
CA PHE A 79 -5.30 8.55 1.82
C PHE A 79 -5.62 8.39 3.29
N THR A 80 -6.89 8.16 3.60
CA THR A 80 -7.35 7.95 4.97
C THR A 80 -7.73 6.49 5.12
N SER A 81 -7.10 5.80 6.08
CA SER A 81 -7.46 4.43 6.41
C SER A 81 -8.72 4.46 7.25
N GLU A 82 -9.77 3.82 6.78
CA GLU A 82 -11.04 3.80 7.49
C GLU A 82 -11.21 2.53 8.32
N GLU A 83 -10.56 1.44 7.90
CA GLU A 83 -10.62 0.19 8.64
C GLU A 83 -9.46 -0.69 8.19
N MET A 84 -8.85 -1.38 9.14
CA MET A 84 -7.77 -2.32 8.85
C MET A 84 -8.14 -3.69 9.43
N ILE A 85 -8.07 -4.73 8.60
CA ILE A 85 -8.33 -6.10 9.01
C ILE A 85 -7.09 -6.90 8.68
N THR A 86 -6.48 -7.53 9.70
CA THR A 86 -5.21 -8.22 9.53
C THR A 86 -5.29 -9.63 10.09
N LEU A 87 -4.79 -10.59 9.32
CA LEU A 87 -4.68 -11.96 9.77
C LEU A 87 -3.41 -12.54 9.17
N GLY A 88 -2.45 -12.92 10.02
CA GLY A 88 -1.19 -13.45 9.57
C GLY A 88 -0.41 -12.42 8.77
N ASP A 89 0.02 -12.79 7.58
CA ASP A 89 0.79 -11.91 6.70
C ASP A 89 -0.08 -11.12 5.72
N ARG A 90 -1.41 -11.23 5.84
CA ARG A 90 -2.33 -10.51 4.96
C ARG A 90 -3.04 -9.39 5.71
N CYS A 91 -3.23 -8.28 5.02
CA CYS A 91 -3.90 -7.12 5.58
C CYS A 91 -4.82 -6.53 4.52
N VAL A 92 -6.04 -6.19 4.93
CA VAL A 92 -6.99 -5.49 4.06
C VAL A 92 -7.26 -4.15 4.70
N ILE A 93 -7.12 -3.07 3.92
CA ILE A 93 -7.38 -1.72 4.40
C ILE A 93 -8.48 -1.13 3.54
N ARG A 94 -9.55 -0.67 4.19
CA ARG A 94 -10.54 0.15 3.52
C ARG A 94 -10.07 1.58 3.62
N TRP A 95 -9.94 2.25 2.47
CA TRP A 95 -9.40 3.60 2.44
C TRP A 95 -10.30 4.55 1.66
N ARG A 96 -10.11 5.84 1.94
CA ARG A 96 -10.66 6.93 1.16
C ARG A 96 -9.51 7.74 0.63
N TYR A 97 -9.54 8.05 -0.66
CA TYR A 97 -8.56 8.90 -1.32
C TYR A 97 -9.23 10.20 -1.72
N ASP A 98 -8.66 11.32 -1.29
CA ASP A 98 -9.17 12.65 -1.60
C ASP A 98 -8.14 13.42 -2.41
N TRP A 99 -8.61 14.19 -3.36
CA TRP A 99 -7.74 15.03 -4.19
C TRP A 99 -8.45 16.32 -4.56
N THR A 100 -7.68 17.30 -5.12
CA THR A 100 -8.21 18.54 -5.63
C THR A 100 -8.05 18.54 -7.15
N ASN A 101 -9.13 18.83 -7.85
CA ASN A 101 -9.11 18.92 -9.31
C ASN A 101 -8.47 20.24 -9.73
N THR A 102 -8.13 20.34 -11.03
CA THR A 102 -7.47 21.54 -11.55
C THR A 102 -8.34 22.79 -11.42
N ASP A 103 -9.68 22.63 -11.38
CA ASP A 103 -10.59 23.75 -11.22
C ASP A 103 -10.84 24.10 -9.74
N GLY A 104 -10.12 23.45 -8.81
CA GLY A 104 -10.24 23.72 -7.40
C GLY A 104 -11.32 22.91 -6.68
N SER A 105 -12.14 22.17 -7.40
CA SER A 105 -13.14 21.34 -6.77
C SER A 105 -12.49 20.09 -6.16
N ARG A 106 -13.18 19.48 -5.17
CA ARG A 106 -12.66 18.30 -4.49
C ARG A 106 -13.27 17.04 -5.07
N GLY A 107 -12.46 16.00 -5.18
CA GLY A 107 -12.92 14.68 -5.55
C GLY A 107 -12.51 13.66 -4.51
N HIS A 108 -13.22 12.54 -4.48
CA HIS A 108 -12.80 11.43 -3.63
C HIS A 108 -13.30 10.11 -4.21
N VAL A 109 -12.65 9.05 -3.77
CA VAL A 109 -13.05 7.69 -4.11
C VAL A 109 -12.70 6.80 -2.92
N ARG A 110 -13.43 5.72 -2.75
CA ARG A 110 -13.14 4.73 -1.72
C ARG A 110 -12.72 3.44 -2.38
N GLY A 111 -11.94 2.67 -1.66
CA GLY A 111 -11.50 1.37 -2.15
C GLY A 111 -10.90 0.56 -1.03
N VAL A 112 -10.26 -0.54 -1.43
CA VAL A 112 -9.53 -1.39 -0.50
C VAL A 112 -8.19 -1.75 -1.10
N ASP A 113 -7.20 -1.93 -0.23
CA ASP A 113 -5.93 -2.56 -0.58
C ASP A 113 -5.90 -3.92 0.05
N VAL A 114 -5.45 -4.91 -0.71
CA VAL A 114 -5.12 -6.22 -0.18
C VAL A 114 -3.60 -6.29 -0.17
N LEU A 115 -3.02 -6.44 1.02
CA LEU A 115 -1.58 -6.39 1.18
C LEU A 115 -1.03 -7.71 1.69
N ARG A 116 0.22 -7.99 1.34
CA ARG A 116 0.96 -9.10 1.91
C ARG A 116 2.29 -8.57 2.42
N VAL A 117 2.66 -9.00 3.64
CA VAL A 117 3.94 -8.65 4.24
C VAL A 117 4.82 -9.90 4.25
N ARG A 118 6.08 -9.75 3.84
CA ARG A 118 7.04 -10.84 3.85
C ARG A 118 8.36 -10.30 4.36
N ASN A 119 8.92 -10.96 5.37
CA ASN A 119 10.21 -10.57 5.95
C ASN A 119 10.24 -9.11 6.38
N GLY A 120 9.15 -8.64 7.00
CA GLY A 120 9.09 -7.28 7.53
C GLY A 120 8.88 -6.21 6.48
N LYS A 121 8.52 -6.57 5.26
CA LYS A 121 8.32 -5.61 4.17
C LYS A 121 7.07 -5.94 3.38
N VAL A 122 6.51 -4.94 2.73
CA VAL A 122 5.32 -5.12 1.90
C VAL A 122 5.75 -5.77 0.59
N ALA A 123 5.19 -6.95 0.31
CA ALA A 123 5.49 -7.69 -0.92
C ALA A 123 4.44 -7.45 -1.99
N GLU A 124 3.19 -7.23 -1.58
CA GLU A 124 2.09 -7.01 -2.52
C GLU A 124 1.18 -5.92 -2.01
N LYS A 125 0.79 -5.04 -2.91
CA LYS A 125 -0.21 -4.01 -2.63
C LYS A 125 -1.17 -4.03 -3.81
N LEU A 126 -2.33 -4.65 -3.59
CA LEU A 126 -3.30 -4.89 -4.65
C LEU A 126 -4.50 -3.99 -4.38
N ALA A 127 -4.70 -2.99 -5.22
CA ALA A 127 -5.70 -1.95 -4.98
C ALA A 127 -6.97 -2.23 -5.78
N TYR A 128 -8.12 -2.06 -5.12
CA TYR A 128 -9.44 -2.20 -5.73
C TYR A 128 -10.24 -0.96 -5.40
N VAL A 129 -10.91 -0.41 -6.38
CA VAL A 129 -11.65 0.82 -6.18
C VAL A 129 -13.15 0.54 -6.29
N LYS A 130 -13.92 1.25 -5.48
CA LYS A 130 -15.36 1.17 -5.54
C LYS A 130 -15.80 1.97 -6.75
N GLY A 131 -16.44 1.31 -7.67
CA GLY A 131 -16.82 1.94 -8.92
C GLY A 131 -18.26 2.28 -9.06
#